data_be8809b21fb2396829ef7273a848c56c
#
_entry.id   be8809b21fb2396829ef7273a848c56c
#
_cell.length_a   1.000
_cell.length_b   1.000
_cell.length_c   1.000
_cell.angle_alpha   90.00
_cell.angle_beta   90.00
_cell.angle_gamma   90.00
#
_symmetry.space_group_name_H-M   'P 1'
#
loop_
_entity.id
_entity.type
_entity.pdbx_description
1 polymer ?
#
loop_
_entity_poly.entity_id
_entity_poly.type
_entity_poly.pdbx_seq_one_letter_code
_entity_poly.pdbx_strand_id
1 'polypeptide(L)'
;MIFFSKNGFKNNFNYYLKNTITAGKNNVEYDSSPHVKFMNIFEVSSSYPLVNINEDFVDYLNPKLSLRINPSDMKGYKNEKRQINTENIFNINRLGLIDTLEPGQNLTMGLDYKKERIDNINEYFELKLGKVIRTKQNNNIPSNSTLDKKNSNYFGKFTNNLNNNINFNYEFSINHDLDKIQYSSFGTTISKNNFTTTFNYIEEEGVIGSTNILENVTTFNFDNQNFISFRTRDNKEIDLTEYYDLIYEYKNDCLVAGIKYNKTYYKD
;
A
#
# COMPACT_ATOMS: atom_id res chain seq x y z
N MET A 1 22.33 -6.96 -10.29
CA MET A 1 23.46 -6.13 -10.79
C MET A 1 22.94 -4.72 -11.02
N ILE A 2 23.54 -3.71 -10.39
CA ILE A 2 23.16 -2.30 -10.54
C ILE A 2 24.27 -1.58 -11.26
N PHE A 3 23.96 -0.74 -12.24
CA PHE A 3 24.92 0.10 -12.95
C PHE A 3 24.30 1.44 -13.37
N PHE A 4 25.15 2.47 -13.39
CA PHE A 4 24.76 3.80 -13.84
C PHE A 4 25.28 4.03 -15.27
N SER A 5 24.41 4.51 -16.14
CA SER A 5 24.83 4.95 -17.47
C SER A 5 25.48 6.33 -17.39
N LYS A 6 26.28 6.68 -18.41
CA LYS A 6 26.89 8.04 -18.52
C LYS A 6 25.82 9.15 -18.57
N ASN A 7 24.60 8.83 -18.99
CA ASN A 7 23.49 9.78 -19.09
C ASN A 7 22.64 9.86 -17.82
N GLY A 8 23.08 9.30 -16.69
CA GLY A 8 22.38 9.40 -15.39
C GLY A 8 21.30 8.34 -15.13
N PHE A 9 21.06 7.40 -16.05
CA PHE A 9 20.12 6.30 -15.77
C PHE A 9 20.72 5.31 -14.79
N LYS A 10 19.94 4.98 -13.76
CA LYS A 10 20.22 3.88 -12.85
C LYS A 10 19.48 2.65 -13.37
N ASN A 11 20.25 1.64 -13.78
CA ASN A 11 19.71 0.40 -14.32
C ASN A 11 19.99 -0.76 -13.37
N ASN A 12 19.04 -1.70 -13.29
CA ASN A 12 19.16 -2.88 -12.46
C ASN A 12 18.70 -4.12 -13.22
N PHE A 13 19.51 -5.17 -13.13
CA PHE A 13 19.22 -6.51 -13.64
C PHE A 13 18.98 -7.43 -12.46
N ASN A 14 17.79 -8.03 -12.38
CA ASN A 14 17.41 -8.99 -11.36
C ASN A 14 17.05 -10.33 -12.00
N TYR A 15 17.59 -11.39 -11.45
CA TYR A 15 17.12 -12.75 -11.68
C TYR A 15 16.67 -13.32 -10.34
N TYR A 16 15.44 -13.76 -10.28
CA TYR A 16 14.85 -14.33 -9.08
C TYR A 16 14.41 -15.76 -9.37
N LEU A 17 14.94 -16.71 -8.60
CA LEU A 17 14.59 -18.12 -8.65
C LEU A 17 13.85 -18.49 -7.36
N LYS A 18 12.69 -19.11 -7.50
CA LYS A 18 11.91 -19.65 -6.39
C LYS A 18 11.66 -21.13 -6.62
N ASN A 19 12.00 -21.92 -5.61
CA ASN A 19 11.66 -23.33 -5.55
C ASN A 19 10.61 -23.53 -4.45
N THR A 20 9.56 -24.28 -4.76
CA THR A 20 8.53 -24.66 -3.79
C THR A 20 8.31 -26.17 -3.85
N ILE A 21 8.16 -26.77 -2.66
CA ILE A 21 7.75 -28.17 -2.51
C ILE A 21 6.41 -28.13 -1.78
N THR A 22 5.38 -28.64 -2.41
CA THR A 22 4.02 -28.66 -1.86
C THR A 22 3.50 -30.09 -1.78
N ALA A 23 2.90 -30.42 -0.64
CA ALA A 23 2.15 -31.66 -0.43
C ALA A 23 1.01 -31.39 0.54
N GLY A 24 -0.17 -31.92 0.28
CA GLY A 24 -1.35 -31.73 1.15
C GLY A 24 -2.14 -33.01 1.31
N LYS A 25 -2.28 -33.51 2.54
CA LYS A 25 -3.16 -34.63 2.82
C LYS A 25 -4.56 -34.10 3.14
N ASN A 26 -5.58 -34.56 2.40
CA ASN A 26 -6.97 -34.09 2.51
C ASN A 26 -7.14 -32.58 2.23
N ASN A 27 -6.35 -32.03 1.32
CA ASN A 27 -6.39 -30.62 0.92
C ASN A 27 -6.85 -30.54 -0.54
N VAL A 28 -7.77 -29.62 -0.84
CA VAL A 28 -8.31 -29.42 -2.20
C VAL A 28 -7.30 -28.72 -3.11
N GLU A 29 -6.36 -27.96 -2.53
CA GLU A 29 -5.40 -27.13 -3.28
C GLU A 29 -4.09 -27.87 -3.61
N TYR A 30 -3.73 -28.90 -2.84
CA TYR A 30 -2.45 -29.60 -2.96
C TYR A 30 -2.64 -31.11 -3.08
N ASP A 31 -1.89 -31.72 -3.98
CA ASP A 31 -1.83 -33.18 -4.12
C ASP A 31 -1.20 -33.83 -2.87
N SER A 32 -1.60 -35.06 -2.58
CA SER A 32 -1.05 -35.82 -1.46
C SER A 32 0.42 -36.23 -1.65
N SER A 33 0.88 -36.29 -2.91
CA SER A 33 2.29 -36.53 -3.25
C SER A 33 3.06 -35.20 -3.30
N PRO A 34 4.34 -35.18 -2.86
CA PRO A 34 5.18 -34.00 -2.99
C PRO A 34 5.31 -33.54 -4.45
N HIS A 35 4.96 -32.30 -4.71
CA HIS A 35 5.14 -31.66 -6.01
C HIS A 35 6.19 -30.56 -5.93
N VAL A 36 7.24 -30.65 -6.74
CA VAL A 36 8.34 -29.68 -6.80
C VAL A 36 8.09 -28.74 -7.96
N LYS A 37 8.12 -27.44 -7.70
CA LYS A 37 7.93 -26.40 -8.74
C LYS A 37 9.07 -25.39 -8.70
N PHE A 38 9.69 -25.17 -9.86
CA PHE A 38 10.68 -24.12 -10.06
C PHE A 38 10.01 -22.96 -10.82
N MET A 39 10.21 -21.76 -10.31
CA MET A 39 9.70 -20.53 -10.90
C MET A 39 10.82 -19.52 -10.99
N ASN A 40 10.82 -18.70 -12.04
CA ASN A 40 11.85 -17.70 -12.22
C ASN A 40 11.27 -16.40 -12.79
N ILE A 41 11.88 -15.28 -12.38
CA ILE A 41 11.59 -13.95 -12.94
C ILE A 41 12.89 -13.34 -13.42
N PHE A 42 12.87 -12.86 -14.65
CA PHE A 42 13.86 -11.94 -15.19
C PHE A 42 13.29 -10.53 -15.15
N GLU A 43 14.01 -9.61 -14.56
CA GLU A 43 13.60 -8.22 -14.46
C GLU A 43 14.73 -7.30 -14.90
N VAL A 44 14.39 -6.34 -15.76
CA VAL A 44 15.20 -5.19 -16.11
C VAL A 44 14.47 -3.95 -15.65
N SER A 45 15.08 -3.19 -14.74
CA SER A 45 14.49 -1.93 -14.31
C SER A 45 15.45 -0.77 -14.56
N SER A 46 14.86 0.38 -14.89
CA SER A 46 15.57 1.63 -15.14
C SER A 46 14.86 2.77 -14.41
N SER A 47 15.62 3.69 -13.84
CA SER A 47 15.10 4.94 -13.28
C SER A 47 16.04 6.09 -13.66
N TYR A 48 15.46 7.29 -13.67
CA TYR A 48 16.19 8.52 -14.01
C TYR A 48 15.99 9.56 -12.90
N PRO A 49 16.79 9.46 -11.81
CA PRO A 49 16.66 10.37 -10.69
C PRO A 49 17.14 11.79 -11.07
N LEU A 50 16.24 12.74 -11.03
CA LEU A 50 16.47 14.16 -11.24
C LEU A 50 16.35 14.90 -9.92
N VAL A 51 17.24 15.86 -9.69
CA VAL A 51 17.23 16.72 -8.50
C VAL A 51 17.36 18.18 -8.96
N ASN A 52 16.51 19.04 -8.41
CA ASN A 52 16.61 20.49 -8.58
C ASN A 52 16.64 21.15 -7.19
N ILE A 53 17.66 21.97 -6.96
CA ILE A 53 17.89 22.64 -5.67
C ILE A 53 17.64 24.12 -5.87
N ASN A 54 16.65 24.67 -5.16
CA ASN A 54 16.32 26.07 -5.05
C ASN A 54 16.77 26.60 -3.68
N GLU A 55 16.57 27.88 -3.39
CA GLU A 55 16.96 28.50 -2.12
C GLU A 55 16.26 27.85 -0.90
N ASP A 56 14.96 27.53 -1.00
CA ASP A 56 14.15 27.04 0.09
C ASP A 56 13.81 25.55 0.00
N PHE A 57 13.87 24.95 -1.21
CA PHE A 57 13.34 23.62 -1.48
C PHE A 57 14.29 22.79 -2.33
N VAL A 58 14.22 21.47 -2.11
CA VAL A 58 14.79 20.46 -3.03
C VAL A 58 13.64 19.69 -3.67
N ASP A 59 13.64 19.67 -5.00
CA ASP A 59 12.71 18.88 -5.81
C ASP A 59 13.39 17.61 -6.31
N TYR A 60 12.78 16.48 -6.10
CA TYR A 60 13.19 15.16 -6.61
C TYR A 60 12.15 14.65 -7.59
N LEU A 61 12.56 14.25 -8.78
CA LEU A 61 11.71 13.60 -9.77
C LEU A 61 12.38 12.32 -10.24
N ASN A 62 11.70 11.19 -10.08
CA ASN A 62 12.26 9.88 -10.42
C ASN A 62 11.28 9.04 -11.25
N PRO A 63 11.27 9.19 -12.58
CA PRO A 63 10.58 8.27 -13.46
C PRO A 63 11.23 6.89 -13.40
N LYS A 64 10.40 5.84 -13.37
CA LYS A 64 10.80 4.43 -13.21
C LYS A 64 10.12 3.55 -14.24
N LEU A 65 10.85 2.57 -14.74
CA LEU A 65 10.38 1.56 -15.67
C LEU A 65 10.91 0.20 -15.25
N SER A 66 10.08 -0.85 -15.28
CA SER A 66 10.51 -2.23 -15.05
C SER A 66 9.84 -3.17 -16.04
N LEU A 67 10.64 -3.92 -16.78
CA LEU A 67 10.21 -5.01 -17.64
C LEU A 67 10.44 -6.34 -16.93
N ARG A 68 9.39 -7.16 -16.83
CA ARG A 68 9.43 -8.48 -16.21
C ARG A 68 9.01 -9.56 -17.18
N ILE A 69 9.69 -10.69 -17.07
CA ILE A 69 9.40 -11.91 -17.81
C ILE A 69 9.43 -13.08 -16.83
N ASN A 70 8.30 -13.76 -16.66
CA ASN A 70 8.19 -15.00 -15.91
C ASN A 70 7.52 -16.05 -16.83
N PRO A 71 8.29 -17.04 -17.33
CA PRO A 71 7.75 -18.09 -18.18
C PRO A 71 7.00 -19.18 -17.41
N SER A 72 7.01 -19.14 -16.07
CA SER A 72 6.42 -20.18 -15.23
C SER A 72 4.90 -20.02 -15.16
N ASP A 73 4.19 -21.14 -15.02
CA ASP A 73 2.75 -21.13 -14.79
C ASP A 73 2.40 -20.83 -13.34
N MET A 74 1.18 -20.32 -13.15
CA MET A 74 0.60 -20.01 -11.86
C MET A 74 -0.64 -20.83 -11.61
N LYS A 75 -0.86 -21.30 -10.36
CA LYS A 75 -2.15 -21.84 -9.92
C LYS A 75 -3.22 -20.74 -9.92
N GLY A 76 -4.50 -21.14 -9.88
CA GLY A 76 -5.64 -20.24 -9.80
C GLY A 76 -5.75 -19.56 -8.44
N TYR A 77 -5.31 -18.31 -8.34
CA TYR A 77 -5.44 -17.45 -7.15
C TYR A 77 -6.45 -16.32 -7.34
N LYS A 78 -7.36 -16.46 -8.31
CA LYS A 78 -8.33 -15.43 -8.71
C LYS A 78 -9.08 -14.80 -7.53
N ASN A 79 -9.44 -15.61 -6.54
CA ASN A 79 -10.27 -15.19 -5.39
C ASN A 79 -9.42 -14.77 -4.18
N GLU A 80 -8.10 -14.89 -4.24
CA GLU A 80 -7.22 -14.39 -3.19
C GLU A 80 -7.23 -12.86 -3.17
N LYS A 81 -7.27 -12.29 -1.97
CA LYS A 81 -7.21 -10.84 -1.79
C LYS A 81 -5.75 -10.37 -1.76
N ARG A 82 -5.30 -9.70 -2.81
CA ARG A 82 -3.95 -9.13 -2.95
C ARG A 82 -4.04 -7.73 -3.54
N GLN A 83 -3.81 -6.73 -2.73
CA GLN A 83 -3.88 -5.35 -3.17
C GLN A 83 -2.52 -4.86 -3.68
N ILE A 84 -2.54 -4.17 -4.82
CA ILE A 84 -1.38 -3.48 -5.38
C ILE A 84 -1.53 -1.98 -5.12
N ASN A 85 -0.40 -1.38 -4.77
CA ASN A 85 -0.28 0.05 -4.52
C ASN A 85 1.10 0.57 -4.97
N THR A 86 1.36 1.85 -4.77
CA THR A 86 2.61 2.49 -5.19
C THR A 86 3.85 2.00 -4.45
N GLU A 87 3.70 1.41 -3.26
CA GLU A 87 4.82 0.89 -2.46
C GLU A 87 5.25 -0.51 -2.89
N ASN A 88 4.32 -1.33 -3.38
CA ASN A 88 4.62 -2.72 -3.74
C ASN A 88 4.67 -3.00 -5.24
N ILE A 89 4.18 -2.10 -6.11
CA ILE A 89 4.03 -2.30 -7.55
C ILE A 89 5.36 -2.67 -8.26
N PHE A 90 6.50 -2.19 -7.74
CA PHE A 90 7.84 -2.48 -8.26
C PHE A 90 8.51 -3.68 -7.55
N ASN A 91 7.91 -4.26 -6.50
CA ASN A 91 8.49 -5.41 -5.83
C ASN A 91 8.47 -6.63 -6.74
N ILE A 92 9.55 -7.41 -6.73
CA ILE A 92 9.69 -8.60 -7.58
C ILE A 92 8.60 -9.64 -7.30
N ASN A 93 8.21 -9.82 -6.05
CA ASN A 93 7.06 -10.63 -5.61
C ASN A 93 5.94 -9.73 -5.07
N ARG A 94 5.40 -8.84 -5.92
CA ARG A 94 4.39 -7.84 -5.52
C ARG A 94 3.05 -8.42 -5.09
N LEU A 95 2.71 -9.63 -5.51
CA LEU A 95 1.50 -10.32 -5.06
C LEU A 95 1.69 -10.96 -3.66
N GLY A 96 2.93 -11.13 -3.19
CA GLY A 96 3.21 -11.70 -1.87
C GLY A 96 2.73 -13.15 -1.69
N LEU A 97 2.55 -13.90 -2.76
CA LEU A 97 2.11 -15.29 -2.71
C LEU A 97 3.28 -16.21 -2.33
N ILE A 98 2.99 -17.21 -1.48
CA ILE A 98 4.04 -18.05 -0.88
C ILE A 98 4.55 -19.11 -1.86
N ASP A 99 3.67 -19.75 -2.61
CA ASP A 99 3.96 -20.94 -3.43
C ASP A 99 3.97 -20.66 -4.93
N THR A 100 3.82 -19.41 -5.35
CA THR A 100 3.80 -19.00 -6.76
C THR A 100 4.42 -17.62 -6.97
N LEU A 101 4.65 -17.27 -8.23
CA LEU A 101 5.08 -15.95 -8.69
C LEU A 101 4.16 -15.49 -9.81
N GLU A 102 4.00 -14.18 -9.96
CA GLU A 102 3.22 -13.58 -11.04
C GLU A 102 3.78 -13.97 -12.41
N PRO A 103 3.00 -14.66 -13.27
CA PRO A 103 3.46 -15.19 -14.54
C PRO A 103 3.37 -14.17 -15.69
N GLY A 104 4.01 -14.51 -16.80
CA GLY A 104 3.91 -13.78 -18.07
C GLY A 104 4.86 -12.59 -18.18
N GLN A 105 4.56 -11.72 -19.13
CA GLN A 105 5.37 -10.53 -19.44
C GLN A 105 4.58 -9.28 -19.10
N ASN A 106 5.24 -8.35 -18.42
CA ASN A 106 4.64 -7.08 -18.08
C ASN A 106 5.67 -5.95 -18.01
N LEU A 107 5.17 -4.74 -18.26
CA LEU A 107 5.86 -3.47 -18.12
C LEU A 107 5.22 -2.72 -16.96
N THR A 108 6.01 -2.35 -15.97
CA THR A 108 5.61 -1.47 -14.88
C THR A 108 6.20 -0.09 -15.11
N MET A 109 5.36 0.94 -15.06
CA MET A 109 5.75 2.34 -15.17
C MET A 109 5.42 3.05 -13.87
N GLY A 110 6.26 3.98 -13.45
CA GLY A 110 6.03 4.79 -12.27
C GLY A 110 6.73 6.12 -12.30
N LEU A 111 6.24 7.01 -11.45
CA LEU A 111 6.79 8.34 -11.25
C LEU A 111 6.74 8.65 -9.76
N ASP A 112 7.90 8.97 -9.17
CA ASP A 112 7.96 9.54 -7.83
C ASP A 112 8.37 11.01 -7.95
N TYR A 113 7.63 11.88 -7.29
CA TYR A 113 7.96 13.29 -7.12
C TYR A 113 7.95 13.62 -5.63
N LYS A 114 8.99 14.26 -5.14
CA LYS A 114 9.06 14.77 -3.77
C LYS A 114 9.62 16.19 -3.80
N LYS A 115 8.98 17.08 -3.05
CA LYS A 115 9.45 18.42 -2.76
C LYS A 115 9.60 18.57 -1.25
N GLU A 116 10.78 18.90 -0.77
CA GLU A 116 11.05 19.04 0.67
C GLU A 116 11.74 20.35 0.96
N ARG A 117 11.54 20.90 2.15
CA ARG A 117 12.22 22.10 2.62
C ARG A 117 13.66 21.79 3.02
N ILE A 118 14.58 22.71 2.75
CA ILE A 118 16.01 22.56 3.09
C ILE A 118 16.22 22.71 4.59
N ASP A 119 15.54 23.66 5.22
CA ASP A 119 15.64 23.96 6.65
C ASP A 119 14.83 22.98 7.54
N ASN A 120 13.84 22.29 6.97
CA ASN A 120 13.02 21.33 7.68
C ASN A 120 12.58 20.17 6.78
N ILE A 121 13.37 19.11 6.70
CA ILE A 121 13.10 17.92 5.87
C ILE A 121 11.79 17.18 6.22
N ASN A 122 11.19 17.47 7.39
CA ASN A 122 9.89 16.93 7.77
C ASN A 122 8.72 17.67 7.08
N GLU A 123 8.97 18.83 6.50
CA GLU A 123 8.01 19.54 5.67
C GLU A 123 8.20 19.15 4.21
N TYR A 124 7.32 18.31 3.71
CA TYR A 124 7.42 17.81 2.35
C TYR A 124 6.07 17.46 1.73
N PHE A 125 6.08 17.47 0.43
CA PHE A 125 5.04 16.97 -0.45
C PHE A 125 5.61 15.80 -1.25
N GLU A 126 4.89 14.69 -1.32
CA GLU A 126 5.28 13.53 -2.12
C GLU A 126 4.10 13.04 -2.97
N LEU A 127 4.35 12.76 -4.25
CA LEU A 127 3.42 12.13 -5.17
C LEU A 127 4.08 10.90 -5.80
N LYS A 128 3.43 9.75 -5.67
CA LYS A 128 3.83 8.51 -6.35
C LYS A 128 2.72 8.06 -7.28
N LEU A 129 3.08 7.66 -8.48
CA LEU A 129 2.16 7.10 -9.47
C LEU A 129 2.72 5.79 -10.02
N GLY A 130 1.84 4.87 -10.36
CA GLY A 130 2.26 3.60 -10.96
C GLY A 130 1.16 2.93 -11.79
N LYS A 131 1.59 2.15 -12.79
CA LYS A 131 0.72 1.34 -13.64
C LYS A 131 1.46 0.12 -14.17
N VAL A 132 0.73 -0.96 -14.42
CA VAL A 132 1.24 -2.18 -15.06
C VAL A 132 0.51 -2.45 -16.37
N ILE A 133 1.27 -2.75 -17.40
CA ILE A 133 0.77 -3.18 -18.71
C ILE A 133 1.28 -4.60 -18.97
N ARG A 134 0.39 -5.53 -19.31
CA ARG A 134 0.70 -6.93 -19.58
C ARG A 134 0.48 -7.25 -21.06
N THR A 135 1.26 -8.16 -21.58
CA THR A 135 1.06 -8.65 -22.97
C THR A 135 -0.24 -9.44 -23.08
N LYS A 136 -0.62 -10.20 -22.06
CA LYS A 136 -1.83 -11.03 -22.02
C LYS A 136 -2.50 -10.95 -20.65
N GLN A 137 -3.83 -11.01 -20.62
CA GLN A 137 -4.57 -11.24 -19.39
C GLN A 137 -4.30 -12.64 -18.83
N ASN A 138 -4.43 -12.81 -17.52
CA ASN A 138 -4.26 -14.10 -16.86
C ASN A 138 -5.23 -14.24 -15.69
N ASN A 139 -6.26 -15.06 -15.86
CA ASN A 139 -7.34 -15.24 -14.89
C ASN A 139 -6.92 -16.00 -13.62
N ASN A 140 -5.69 -16.52 -13.55
CA ASN A 140 -5.16 -17.14 -12.34
C ASN A 140 -4.62 -16.12 -11.34
N ILE A 141 -4.40 -14.89 -11.77
CA ILE A 141 -3.94 -13.80 -10.90
C ILE A 141 -5.11 -13.27 -10.06
N PRO A 142 -4.88 -12.90 -8.79
CA PRO A 142 -5.90 -12.26 -7.95
C PRO A 142 -6.59 -11.09 -8.64
N SER A 143 -7.92 -11.16 -8.79
CA SER A 143 -8.67 -10.16 -9.57
C SER A 143 -8.70 -8.79 -8.91
N ASN A 144 -8.70 -8.73 -7.57
CA ASN A 144 -8.65 -7.46 -6.85
C ASN A 144 -7.30 -6.73 -6.97
N SER A 145 -6.23 -7.42 -7.39
CA SER A 145 -4.96 -6.78 -7.73
C SER A 145 -5.01 -5.98 -9.03
N THR A 146 -6.02 -6.24 -9.88
CA THR A 146 -6.18 -5.75 -11.26
C THR A 146 -5.05 -6.13 -12.22
N LEU A 147 -4.08 -6.94 -11.75
CA LEU A 147 -2.97 -7.46 -12.58
C LEU A 147 -3.37 -8.65 -13.44
N ASP A 148 -4.56 -9.20 -13.27
CA ASP A 148 -5.16 -10.24 -14.11
C ASP A 148 -5.48 -9.71 -15.53
N LYS A 149 -5.69 -8.39 -15.67
CA LYS A 149 -6.03 -7.71 -16.93
C LYS A 149 -4.78 -7.30 -17.73
N LYS A 150 -4.97 -6.94 -19.01
CA LYS A 150 -3.89 -6.37 -19.84
C LYS A 150 -3.40 -5.02 -19.30
N ASN A 151 -4.31 -4.20 -18.83
CA ASN A 151 -4.02 -2.92 -18.20
C ASN A 151 -4.49 -2.98 -16.76
N SER A 152 -3.59 -2.78 -15.80
CA SER A 152 -3.96 -2.59 -14.40
C SER A 152 -4.66 -1.26 -14.21
N ASN A 153 -5.19 -1.05 -13.03
CA ASN A 153 -5.53 0.28 -12.56
C ASN A 153 -4.31 1.21 -12.56
N TYR A 154 -4.59 2.51 -12.49
CA TYR A 154 -3.61 3.53 -12.11
C TYR A 154 -3.59 3.60 -10.59
N PHE A 155 -2.43 3.45 -10.00
CA PHE A 155 -2.21 3.56 -8.57
C PHE A 155 -1.54 4.88 -8.26
N GLY A 156 -2.00 5.57 -7.23
CA GLY A 156 -1.42 6.81 -6.80
C GLY A 156 -1.38 6.95 -5.28
N LYS A 157 -0.38 7.69 -4.80
CA LYS A 157 -0.25 8.07 -3.39
C LYS A 157 0.25 9.50 -3.32
N PHE A 158 -0.42 10.27 -2.53
CA PHE A 158 -0.10 11.65 -2.21
C PHE A 158 0.13 11.77 -0.71
N THR A 159 1.24 12.35 -0.32
CA THR A 159 1.56 12.64 1.09
C THR A 159 1.96 14.11 1.20
N ASN A 160 1.41 14.80 2.17
CA ASN A 160 1.78 16.17 2.49
C ASN A 160 1.98 16.32 4.00
N ASN A 161 3.20 16.59 4.39
CA ASN A 161 3.58 17.03 5.72
C ASN A 161 3.72 18.54 5.71
N LEU A 162 2.66 19.25 6.10
CA LEU A 162 2.64 20.73 6.11
C LEU A 162 3.55 21.30 7.18
N ASN A 163 3.67 20.59 8.30
CA ASN A 163 4.55 20.90 9.43
C ASN A 163 4.51 19.73 10.42
N ASN A 164 5.21 19.82 11.55
CA ASN A 164 5.19 18.77 12.57
C ASN A 164 3.80 18.49 13.18
N ASN A 165 2.80 19.30 12.88
CA ASN A 165 1.48 19.26 13.48
C ASN A 165 0.39 18.72 12.55
N ILE A 166 0.59 18.77 11.22
CA ILE A 166 -0.43 18.36 10.25
C ILE A 166 0.20 17.46 9.20
N ASN A 167 -0.25 16.23 9.18
CA ASN A 167 0.07 15.23 8.15
C ASN A 167 -1.20 14.86 7.40
N PHE A 168 -1.07 14.71 6.10
CA PHE A 168 -2.12 14.29 5.18
C PHE A 168 -1.60 13.23 4.23
N ASN A 169 -2.33 12.14 4.07
CA ASN A 169 -2.05 11.14 3.06
C ASN A 169 -3.32 10.75 2.30
N TYR A 170 -3.17 10.51 1.02
CA TYR A 170 -4.24 10.04 0.15
C TYR A 170 -3.69 8.98 -0.80
N GLU A 171 -4.29 7.80 -0.79
CA GLU A 171 -3.94 6.71 -1.67
C GLU A 171 -5.16 6.32 -2.51
N PHE A 172 -4.97 6.07 -3.80
CA PHE A 172 -6.06 5.77 -4.69
C PHE A 172 -5.68 4.74 -5.76
N SER A 173 -6.72 4.08 -6.27
CA SER A 173 -6.65 3.22 -7.44
C SER A 173 -7.81 3.56 -8.38
N ILE A 174 -7.47 4.06 -9.58
CA ILE A 174 -8.45 4.42 -10.63
C ILE A 174 -8.39 3.35 -11.70
N ASN A 175 -9.54 2.90 -12.20
CA ASN A 175 -9.59 1.92 -13.27
C ASN A 175 -8.86 2.41 -14.54
N HIS A 176 -8.57 1.49 -15.46
CA HIS A 176 -7.76 1.80 -16.64
C HIS A 176 -8.42 2.79 -17.62
N ASP A 177 -9.74 2.93 -17.59
CA ASP A 177 -10.52 3.88 -18.40
C ASP A 177 -10.56 5.30 -17.78
N LEU A 178 -10.07 5.46 -16.55
CA LEU A 178 -10.02 6.70 -15.77
C LEU A 178 -11.42 7.27 -15.41
N ASP A 179 -12.45 6.44 -15.43
CA ASP A 179 -13.84 6.85 -15.16
C ASP A 179 -14.31 6.51 -13.75
N LYS A 180 -13.59 5.62 -13.03
CA LYS A 180 -14.01 5.16 -11.71
C LYS A 180 -12.84 4.98 -10.75
N ILE A 181 -12.92 5.61 -9.58
CA ILE A 181 -12.04 5.31 -8.43
C ILE A 181 -12.55 4.03 -7.79
N GLN A 182 -11.72 3.00 -7.74
CA GLN A 182 -12.08 1.69 -7.17
C GLN A 182 -11.50 1.49 -5.76
N TYR A 183 -10.51 2.29 -5.40
CA TYR A 183 -9.94 2.37 -4.06
C TYR A 183 -9.62 3.80 -3.73
N SER A 184 -10.00 4.22 -2.54
CA SER A 184 -9.69 5.53 -1.98
C SER A 184 -9.38 5.37 -0.50
N SER A 185 -8.23 5.84 -0.07
CA SER A 185 -7.87 5.90 1.36
C SER A 185 -7.34 7.29 1.68
N PHE A 186 -7.95 7.91 2.64
CA PHE A 186 -7.58 9.22 3.13
C PHE A 186 -7.20 9.12 4.61
N GLY A 187 -6.05 9.65 4.97
CA GLY A 187 -5.60 9.76 6.36
C GLY A 187 -5.14 11.17 6.66
N THR A 188 -5.52 11.69 7.82
CA THR A 188 -5.00 12.95 8.34
C THR A 188 -4.77 12.88 9.83
N THR A 189 -3.64 13.42 10.27
CA THR A 189 -3.33 13.60 11.69
C THR A 189 -3.09 15.06 11.95
N ILE A 190 -3.77 15.60 12.95
CA ILE A 190 -3.65 16.97 13.41
C ILE A 190 -3.23 16.93 14.88
N SER A 191 -2.09 17.53 15.17
CA SER A 191 -1.54 17.62 16.55
C SER A 191 -1.34 19.06 16.91
N LYS A 192 -1.81 19.47 18.08
CA LYS A 192 -1.57 20.80 18.64
C LYS A 192 -1.44 20.72 20.17
N ASN A 193 -0.27 21.08 20.68
CA ASN A 193 0.03 20.97 22.11
C ASN A 193 -0.25 19.53 22.63
N ASN A 194 -1.23 19.40 23.50
CA ASN A 194 -1.61 18.16 24.17
C ASN A 194 -2.72 17.39 23.43
N PHE A 195 -3.19 17.91 22.30
CA PHE A 195 -4.29 17.34 21.54
C PHE A 195 -3.79 16.73 20.23
N THR A 196 -4.19 15.50 19.95
CA THR A 196 -3.94 14.82 18.66
C THR A 196 -5.23 14.15 18.18
N THR A 197 -5.60 14.40 16.94
CA THR A 197 -6.71 13.69 16.29
C THR A 197 -6.27 13.11 14.96
N THR A 198 -6.66 11.87 14.72
CA THR A 198 -6.40 11.16 13.47
C THR A 198 -7.73 10.70 12.86
N PHE A 199 -7.93 11.00 11.60
CA PHE A 199 -9.05 10.49 10.79
C PHE A 199 -8.49 9.59 9.70
N ASN A 200 -9.10 8.42 9.54
CA ASN A 200 -8.84 7.49 8.43
C ASN A 200 -10.16 7.16 7.75
N TYR A 201 -10.19 7.29 6.44
CA TYR A 201 -11.29 6.89 5.59
C TYR A 201 -10.80 5.92 4.54
N ILE A 202 -11.52 4.82 4.34
CA ILE A 202 -11.22 3.80 3.33
C ILE A 202 -12.49 3.47 2.59
N GLU A 203 -12.42 3.53 1.26
CA GLU A 203 -13.50 3.14 0.36
C GLU A 203 -12.96 2.20 -0.71
N GLU A 204 -13.63 1.06 -0.88
CA GLU A 204 -13.32 0.06 -1.90
C GLU A 204 -14.56 -0.22 -2.72
N GLU A 205 -14.41 -0.34 -4.03
CA GLU A 205 -15.49 -0.63 -4.94
C GLU A 205 -15.14 -1.66 -6.02
N GLY A 206 -16.14 -2.37 -6.49
CA GLY A 206 -16.05 -3.27 -7.62
C GLY A 206 -15.16 -4.48 -7.36
N VAL A 207 -14.15 -4.68 -8.21
CA VAL A 207 -13.26 -5.86 -8.11
C VAL A 207 -12.28 -5.79 -6.94
N ILE A 208 -12.04 -4.60 -6.39
CA ILE A 208 -11.12 -4.41 -5.26
C ILE A 208 -11.78 -4.82 -3.95
N GLY A 209 -13.01 -4.40 -3.73
CA GLY A 209 -13.74 -4.71 -2.49
C GLY A 209 -15.08 -3.99 -2.41
N SER A 210 -15.66 -4.01 -1.22
CA SER A 210 -16.92 -3.32 -0.88
C SER A 210 -16.82 -2.74 0.54
N THR A 211 -15.69 -2.10 0.85
CA THR A 211 -15.44 -1.50 2.16
C THR A 211 -15.71 -0.01 2.11
N ASN A 212 -16.42 0.53 3.12
CA ASN A 212 -16.59 1.98 3.29
C ASN A 212 -16.55 2.28 4.80
N ILE A 213 -15.38 2.68 5.30
CA ILE A 213 -15.10 2.81 6.73
C ILE A 213 -14.50 4.17 7.03
N LEU A 214 -15.04 4.83 8.05
CA LEU A 214 -14.48 6.02 8.66
C LEU A 214 -14.05 5.72 10.11
N GLU A 215 -12.79 5.98 10.43
CA GLU A 215 -12.26 5.86 11.78
C GLU A 215 -11.77 7.22 12.29
N ASN A 216 -12.02 7.50 13.56
CA ASN A 216 -11.41 8.62 14.26
C ASN A 216 -10.75 8.14 15.55
N VAL A 217 -9.56 8.67 15.83
CA VAL A 217 -8.87 8.53 17.12
C VAL A 217 -8.46 9.90 17.58
N THR A 218 -9.01 10.34 18.70
CA THR A 218 -8.67 11.61 19.33
C THR A 218 -8.08 11.38 20.70
N THR A 219 -6.90 11.93 20.96
CA THR A 219 -6.18 11.79 22.22
C THR A 219 -5.90 13.18 22.80
N PHE A 220 -6.13 13.33 24.08
CA PHE A 220 -5.76 14.50 24.87
C PHE A 220 -4.85 14.08 26.03
N ASN A 221 -3.65 14.64 26.08
CA ASN A 221 -2.68 14.42 27.14
C ASN A 221 -2.84 15.52 28.17
N PHE A 222 -3.24 15.19 29.43
CA PHE A 222 -3.30 16.15 30.52
C PHE A 222 -1.90 16.56 30.96
N ASP A 223 -1.01 15.58 31.03
CA ASP A 223 0.40 15.69 31.34
C ASP A 223 1.19 14.54 30.69
N ASN A 224 2.45 14.33 31.07
CA ASN A 224 3.31 13.28 30.55
C ASN A 224 2.91 11.85 30.96
N GLN A 225 2.00 11.72 31.93
CA GLN A 225 1.60 10.44 32.51
C GLN A 225 0.13 10.10 32.28
N ASN A 226 -0.71 11.11 32.06
CA ASN A 226 -2.16 10.95 31.98
C ASN A 226 -2.69 11.34 30.61
N PHE A 227 -3.47 10.47 29.99
CA PHE A 227 -4.18 10.80 28.76
C PHE A 227 -5.57 10.18 28.70
N ILE A 228 -6.43 10.82 27.92
CA ILE A 228 -7.73 10.30 27.52
C ILE A 228 -7.75 10.13 26.01
N SER A 229 -8.30 9.01 25.55
CA SER A 229 -8.45 8.73 24.11
C SER A 229 -9.88 8.34 23.80
N PHE A 230 -10.43 8.95 22.76
CA PHE A 230 -11.73 8.63 22.20
C PHE A 230 -11.54 8.04 20.80
N ARG A 231 -12.17 6.89 20.52
CA ARG A 231 -12.10 6.19 19.23
C ARG A 231 -13.49 5.88 18.75
N THR A 232 -13.71 6.06 17.45
CA THR A 232 -14.92 5.67 16.75
C THR A 232 -14.59 4.95 15.46
N ARG A 233 -15.48 4.05 15.05
CA ARG A 233 -15.43 3.41 13.74
C ARG A 233 -16.85 3.30 13.19
N ASP A 234 -17.06 3.93 12.04
CA ASP A 234 -18.31 3.91 11.30
C ASP A 234 -18.13 3.11 10.02
N ASN A 235 -18.97 2.12 9.83
CA ASN A 235 -19.09 1.38 8.58
C ASN A 235 -20.23 2.00 7.76
N LYS A 236 -19.86 2.78 6.73
CA LYS A 236 -20.79 3.50 5.88
C LYS A 236 -21.49 2.60 4.85
N GLU A 237 -20.92 1.41 4.55
CA GLU A 237 -21.56 0.43 3.67
C GLU A 237 -22.87 -0.08 4.23
N ILE A 238 -22.95 -0.28 5.54
CA ILE A 238 -24.11 -0.82 6.23
C ILE A 238 -24.79 0.20 7.15
N ASP A 239 -24.36 1.46 7.11
CA ASP A 239 -24.83 2.56 7.97
C ASP A 239 -24.81 2.20 9.45
N LEU A 240 -23.70 1.70 9.94
CA LEU A 240 -23.50 1.23 11.31
C LEU A 240 -22.27 1.83 11.94
N THR A 241 -22.43 2.47 13.10
CA THR A 241 -21.30 2.74 13.99
C THR A 241 -20.92 1.45 14.71
N GLU A 242 -19.75 0.88 14.36
CA GLU A 242 -19.32 -0.40 14.90
C GLU A 242 -18.93 -0.31 16.37
N TYR A 243 -18.26 0.78 16.77
CA TYR A 243 -17.90 0.99 18.17
C TYR A 243 -17.61 2.44 18.53
N TYR A 244 -17.72 2.71 19.84
CA TYR A 244 -17.15 3.85 20.54
C TYR A 244 -16.30 3.37 21.71
N ASP A 245 -15.05 3.82 21.76
CA ASP A 245 -14.13 3.56 22.86
C ASP A 245 -13.79 4.87 23.55
N LEU A 246 -13.89 4.90 24.87
CA LEU A 246 -13.32 5.95 25.73
C LEU A 246 -12.32 5.30 26.66
N ILE A 247 -11.07 5.73 26.59
CA ILE A 247 -9.96 5.15 27.35
C ILE A 247 -9.30 6.27 28.14
N TYR A 248 -9.19 6.10 29.45
CA TYR A 248 -8.28 6.87 30.28
C TYR A 248 -7.10 5.99 30.67
N GLU A 249 -5.89 6.48 30.55
CA GLU A 249 -4.68 5.76 30.91
C GLU A 249 -3.73 6.64 31.71
N TYR A 250 -3.21 6.06 32.80
CA TYR A 250 -2.08 6.56 33.56
C TYR A 250 -0.85 5.71 33.29
N LYS A 251 0.27 6.34 32.97
CA LYS A 251 1.53 5.65 32.68
C LYS A 251 2.69 6.35 33.31
N ASN A 252 3.50 5.61 34.09
CA ASN A 252 4.80 6.05 34.56
C ASN A 252 5.85 4.96 34.25
N ASP A 253 7.08 5.12 34.72
CA ASP A 253 8.20 4.23 34.46
C ASP A 253 7.96 2.77 34.91
N CYS A 254 7.08 2.56 35.89
CA CYS A 254 6.88 1.25 36.54
C CYS A 254 5.46 0.71 36.42
N LEU A 255 4.48 1.55 36.04
CA LEU A 255 3.06 1.17 36.04
C LEU A 255 2.33 1.76 34.83
N VAL A 256 1.52 0.92 34.20
CA VAL A 256 0.47 1.35 33.27
C VAL A 256 -0.86 0.88 33.83
N ALA A 257 -1.77 1.82 34.09
CA ALA A 257 -3.11 1.54 34.57
C ALA A 257 -4.13 2.34 33.78
N GLY A 258 -5.24 1.72 33.39
CA GLY A 258 -6.24 2.39 32.57
C GLY A 258 -7.66 1.87 32.81
N ILE A 259 -8.62 2.70 32.44
CA ILE A 259 -10.04 2.37 32.40
C ILE A 259 -10.51 2.53 30.97
N LYS A 260 -11.16 1.49 30.44
CA LYS A 260 -11.76 1.50 29.11
C LYS A 260 -13.27 1.34 29.24
N TYR A 261 -14.01 2.29 28.67
CA TYR A 261 -15.42 2.13 28.35
C TYR A 261 -15.54 1.82 26.87
N ASN A 262 -16.18 0.70 26.53
CA ASN A 262 -16.40 0.28 25.14
C ASN A 262 -17.90 0.06 24.93
N LYS A 263 -18.40 0.58 23.82
CA LYS A 263 -19.77 0.29 23.36
C LYS A 263 -19.68 -0.16 21.90
N THR A 264 -20.07 -1.40 21.66
CA THR A 264 -20.06 -2.04 20.33
C THR A 264 -21.49 -2.25 19.87
N TYR A 265 -21.72 -2.04 18.58
CA TYR A 265 -23.01 -2.23 17.95
C TYR A 265 -22.88 -3.31 16.89
N TYR A 266 -23.93 -4.10 16.76
CA TYR A 266 -24.04 -5.14 15.75
C TYR A 266 -25.29 -4.87 14.92
N LYS A 267 -25.21 -5.15 13.62
CA LYS A 267 -26.39 -5.18 12.77
C LYS A 267 -26.97 -6.58 12.87
N ASP A 268 -28.24 -6.70 13.31
CA ASP A 268 -29.01 -7.94 13.33
C ASP A 268 -29.38 -8.39 11.92
#